data_0df91a8e7087e3fc370a195f6875684a
#
_entry.id   0df91a8e7087e3fc370a195f6875684a
#
_cell.length_a   1.000
_cell.length_b   1.000
_cell.length_c   1.000
_cell.angle_alpha   90.00
_cell.angle_beta   90.00
_cell.angle_gamma   90.00
#
_symmetry.space_group_name_H-M   'P 1'
#
loop_
_entity.id
_entity.type
_entity.pdbx_description
1 polymer ?
#
loop_
_entity_poly.entity_id
_entity_poly.type
_entity_poly.pdbx_seq_one_letter_code
_entity_poly.pdbx_strand_id
1 'polypeptide(L)'
;VCDQGRWAYGVRFAFRHVLELPQPAKVQARLRRGADYAEALQAVQRIVPQDAPIFADPDAMAVRYRLYRPLAYAFKDGSSYLYSQDAQGAARWLDLTAIRDKQGLTAAWLASGTQWVLCGTMSERQNIEQQGTVLWSNDRWFIARRGIAAEHVTQ
;
A
#
# COMPACT_ATOMS: atom_id res chain seq x y z
N VAL A 1 14.38 31.30 -9.75
CA VAL A 1 15.53 30.41 -9.43
C VAL A 1 15.18 29.07 -10.06
N CYS A 2 15.66 28.87 -11.33
CA CYS A 2 15.50 27.59 -12.03
C CYS A 2 16.31 26.50 -11.34
N ASP A 3 15.65 25.38 -11.10
CA ASP A 3 16.19 24.19 -10.44
C ASP A 3 17.26 23.52 -11.33
N GLN A 4 18.49 24.07 -11.31
CA GLN A 4 19.64 23.53 -12.06
C GLN A 4 19.97 22.08 -11.66
N GLY A 5 19.52 21.63 -10.48
CA GLY A 5 19.75 20.26 -10.00
C GLY A 5 18.98 19.20 -10.79
N ARG A 6 17.79 19.48 -11.23
CA ARG A 6 16.95 18.53 -12.00
C ARG A 6 17.47 18.27 -13.41
N TRP A 7 17.96 19.32 -14.09
CA TRP A 7 18.55 19.17 -15.42
C TRP A 7 19.84 18.35 -15.39
N ALA A 8 20.73 18.61 -14.44
CA ALA A 8 21.96 17.86 -14.29
C ALA A 8 21.71 16.37 -13.99
N TYR A 9 20.62 16.04 -13.27
CA TYR A 9 20.26 14.66 -12.98
C TYR A 9 19.72 13.94 -14.23
N GLY A 10 18.89 14.59 -15.02
CA GLY A 10 18.34 14.06 -16.26
C GLY A 10 19.42 13.80 -17.31
N VAL A 11 20.35 14.74 -17.50
CA VAL A 11 21.47 14.59 -18.45
C VAL A 11 22.40 13.46 -18.00
N ARG A 12 22.75 13.35 -16.73
CA ARG A 12 23.58 12.25 -16.20
C ARG A 12 22.92 10.89 -16.37
N PHE A 13 21.59 10.82 -16.20
CA PHE A 13 20.83 9.59 -16.42
C PHE A 13 20.83 9.18 -17.88
N ALA A 14 20.57 10.12 -18.80
CA ALA A 14 20.58 9.87 -20.23
C ALA A 14 21.98 9.45 -20.73
N PHE A 15 23.05 10.12 -20.29
CA PHE A 15 24.42 9.76 -20.64
C PHE A 15 24.81 8.37 -20.16
N ARG A 16 24.40 7.97 -18.95
CA ARG A 16 24.66 6.61 -18.45
C ARG A 16 23.94 5.54 -19.24
N HIS A 17 22.73 5.83 -19.69
CA HIS A 17 21.94 4.89 -20.49
C HIS A 17 22.54 4.69 -21.88
N VAL A 18 22.99 5.78 -22.50
CA VAL A 18 23.66 5.74 -23.83
C VAL A 18 25.02 5.03 -23.77
N LEU A 19 25.76 5.18 -22.68
CA LEU A 19 27.08 4.56 -22.51
C LEU A 19 27.03 3.19 -21.82
N GLU A 20 25.84 2.61 -21.58
CA GLU A 20 25.65 1.32 -20.88
C GLU A 20 26.36 1.23 -19.53
N LEU A 21 26.62 2.36 -18.90
CA LEU A 21 27.29 2.40 -17.59
C LEU A 21 26.37 1.85 -16.50
N PRO A 22 26.90 1.10 -15.53
CA PRO A 22 26.10 0.57 -14.43
C PRO A 22 25.47 1.70 -13.64
N GLN A 23 24.15 1.57 -13.40
CA GLN A 23 23.40 2.54 -12.62
C GLN A 23 23.91 2.59 -11.17
N PRO A 24 23.96 3.76 -10.53
CA PRO A 24 24.30 3.86 -9.11
C PRO A 24 23.42 2.95 -8.25
N ALA A 25 23.97 2.33 -7.23
CA ALA A 25 23.24 1.40 -6.35
C ALA A 25 21.93 2.00 -5.81
N LYS A 26 21.91 3.31 -5.49
CA LYS A 26 20.71 4.03 -5.03
C LYS A 26 19.63 4.10 -6.09
N VAL A 27 20.01 4.25 -7.37
CA VAL A 27 19.05 4.27 -8.49
C VAL A 27 18.51 2.86 -8.72
N GLN A 28 19.37 1.85 -8.73
CA GLN A 28 18.96 0.45 -8.86
C GLN A 28 17.98 0.05 -7.74
N ALA A 29 18.28 0.42 -6.48
CA ALA A 29 17.40 0.14 -5.35
C ALA A 29 16.03 0.84 -5.50
N ARG A 30 15.98 2.05 -6.08
CA ARG A 30 14.72 2.75 -6.37
C ARG A 30 13.93 2.06 -7.48
N LEU A 31 14.60 1.63 -8.54
CA LEU A 31 13.96 0.92 -9.65
C LEU A 31 13.39 -0.43 -9.18
N ARG A 32 14.15 -1.19 -8.39
CA ARG A 32 13.65 -2.45 -7.79
C ARG A 32 12.41 -2.21 -6.94
N ARG A 33 12.42 -1.20 -6.04
CA ARG A 33 11.22 -0.85 -5.25
C ARG A 33 10.01 -0.52 -6.11
N GLY A 34 10.22 0.18 -7.22
CA GLY A 34 9.16 0.50 -8.18
C GLY A 34 8.63 -0.75 -8.89
N ALA A 35 9.51 -1.68 -9.26
CA ALA A 35 9.14 -2.96 -9.88
C ALA A 35 8.36 -3.85 -8.90
N ASP A 36 8.86 -4.02 -7.67
CA ASP A 36 8.18 -4.80 -6.62
C ASP A 36 6.76 -4.28 -6.35
N TYR A 37 6.59 -2.95 -6.35
CA TYR A 37 5.27 -2.34 -6.16
C TYR A 37 4.36 -2.51 -7.39
N ALA A 38 4.90 -2.39 -8.60
CA ALA A 38 4.13 -2.63 -9.83
C ALA A 38 3.62 -4.08 -9.89
N GLU A 39 4.44 -5.04 -9.47
CA GLU A 39 4.07 -6.44 -9.37
C GLU A 39 2.96 -6.66 -8.31
N ALA A 40 3.07 -5.99 -7.16
CA ALA A 40 2.03 -6.02 -6.14
C ALA A 40 0.68 -5.48 -6.66
N LEU A 41 0.68 -4.39 -7.43
CA LEU A 41 -0.52 -3.86 -8.05
C LEU A 41 -1.15 -4.84 -9.07
N GLN A 42 -0.32 -5.53 -9.87
CA GLN A 42 -0.82 -6.57 -10.77
C GLN A 42 -1.43 -7.76 -10.00
N ALA A 43 -0.81 -8.14 -8.88
CA ALA A 43 -1.37 -9.18 -8.01
C ALA A 43 -2.70 -8.74 -7.39
N VAL A 44 -2.86 -7.49 -6.96
CA VAL A 44 -4.15 -6.94 -6.51
C VAL A 44 -5.22 -7.08 -7.60
N GLN A 45 -4.89 -6.76 -8.86
CA GLN A 45 -5.84 -6.88 -9.96
C GLN A 45 -6.34 -8.31 -10.18
N ARG A 46 -5.46 -9.29 -9.98
CA ARG A 46 -5.79 -10.71 -10.22
C ARG A 46 -6.51 -11.37 -9.06
N ILE A 47 -6.20 -10.97 -7.82
CA ILE A 47 -6.58 -11.72 -6.62
C ILE A 47 -7.76 -11.07 -5.89
N VAL A 48 -7.79 -9.73 -5.84
CA VAL A 48 -8.81 -8.99 -5.09
C VAL A 48 -10.01 -8.67 -5.98
N PRO A 49 -11.25 -8.92 -5.57
CA PRO A 49 -12.44 -8.52 -6.33
C PRO A 49 -12.47 -7.01 -6.61
N GLN A 50 -13.05 -6.59 -7.76
CA GLN A 50 -13.01 -5.22 -8.26
C GLN A 50 -13.61 -4.20 -7.27
N ASP A 51 -14.68 -4.56 -6.63
CA ASP A 51 -15.50 -3.76 -5.72
C ASP A 51 -15.09 -3.91 -4.24
N ALA A 52 -14.17 -4.84 -3.94
CA ALA A 52 -13.75 -5.09 -2.58
C ALA A 52 -12.86 -3.95 -2.05
N PRO A 53 -13.20 -3.35 -0.90
CA PRO A 53 -12.35 -2.35 -0.27
C PRO A 53 -11.06 -2.97 0.25
N ILE A 54 -9.95 -2.25 0.07
CA ILE A 54 -8.60 -2.69 0.46
C ILE A 54 -8.08 -1.77 1.56
N PHE A 55 -7.54 -2.35 2.62
CA PHE A 55 -6.67 -1.65 3.54
C PHE A 55 -5.25 -1.66 2.97
N ALA A 56 -4.66 -0.48 2.72
CA ALA A 56 -3.35 -0.40 2.10
C ALA A 56 -2.40 0.49 2.89
N ASP A 57 -1.20 -0.03 3.21
CA ASP A 57 -0.17 0.68 3.93
C ASP A 57 1.23 0.23 3.45
N PRO A 58 2.21 1.12 3.28
CA PRO A 58 2.16 2.57 3.53
C PRO A 58 1.65 3.40 2.33
N ASP A 59 1.58 2.85 1.14
CA ASP A 59 1.25 3.60 -0.08
C ASP A 59 0.04 3.01 -0.80
N ALA A 60 -1.09 3.66 -0.62
CA ALA A 60 -2.36 3.26 -1.20
C ALA A 60 -2.74 4.04 -2.47
N MET A 61 -2.02 5.12 -2.78
CA MET A 61 -2.42 6.05 -3.85
C MET A 61 -2.53 5.38 -5.22
N ALA A 62 -1.61 4.48 -5.57
CA ALA A 62 -1.68 3.78 -6.84
C ALA A 62 -2.82 2.75 -6.89
N VAL A 63 -3.23 2.17 -5.75
CA VAL A 63 -4.42 1.30 -5.68
C VAL A 63 -5.67 2.09 -6.06
N ARG A 64 -5.82 3.30 -5.52
CA ARG A 64 -6.96 4.18 -5.85
C ARG A 64 -6.91 4.70 -7.28
N TYR A 65 -5.81 5.30 -7.70
CA TYR A 65 -5.75 6.07 -8.94
C TYR A 65 -5.34 5.26 -10.17
N ARG A 66 -4.66 4.13 -10.01
CA ARG A 66 -4.30 3.26 -11.14
C ARG A 66 -5.22 2.07 -11.30
N LEU A 67 -5.67 1.50 -10.18
CA LEU A 67 -6.54 0.33 -10.19
C LEU A 67 -8.02 0.69 -10.03
N TYR A 68 -8.33 1.95 -9.71
CA TYR A 68 -9.70 2.43 -9.46
C TYR A 68 -10.45 1.58 -8.43
N ARG A 69 -9.74 1.19 -7.35
CA ARG A 69 -10.31 0.35 -6.32
C ARG A 69 -10.66 1.13 -5.07
N PRO A 70 -11.73 0.76 -4.36
CA PRO A 70 -12.08 1.39 -3.11
C PRO A 70 -11.00 1.11 -2.06
N LEU A 71 -10.64 2.12 -1.30
CA LEU A 71 -9.74 2.02 -0.16
C LEU A 71 -10.52 2.21 1.12
N ALA A 72 -10.33 1.30 2.07
CA ALA A 72 -10.88 1.46 3.41
C ALA A 72 -10.02 2.39 4.26
N TYR A 73 -8.73 2.42 4.00
CA TYR A 73 -7.77 3.25 4.69
C TYR A 73 -6.57 3.56 3.80
N ALA A 74 -6.08 4.79 3.86
CA ALA A 74 -4.80 5.20 3.35
C ALA A 74 -4.23 6.27 4.27
N PHE A 75 -3.01 6.09 4.75
CA PHE A 75 -2.38 7.02 5.69
C PHE A 75 -2.34 8.46 5.18
N LYS A 76 -2.12 8.64 3.88
CA LYS A 76 -2.07 9.97 3.24
C LYS A 76 -3.43 10.61 2.96
N ASP A 77 -4.53 9.93 3.22
CA ASP A 77 -5.87 10.45 2.90
C ASP A 77 -6.39 11.52 3.86
N GLY A 78 -5.73 11.73 5.01
CA GLY A 78 -6.18 12.70 6.01
C GLY A 78 -6.43 14.08 5.46
N SER A 79 -5.56 14.56 4.55
CA SER A 79 -5.77 15.85 3.88
C SER A 79 -7.01 15.88 2.97
N SER A 80 -7.34 14.78 2.32
CA SER A 80 -8.50 14.67 1.43
C SER A 80 -9.81 14.87 2.18
N TYR A 81 -9.91 14.36 3.40
CA TYR A 81 -11.10 14.54 4.24
C TYR A 81 -11.29 15.97 4.71
N LEU A 82 -10.19 16.70 4.96
CA LEU A 82 -10.25 18.12 5.32
C LEU A 82 -10.82 18.99 4.19
N TYR A 83 -10.50 18.65 2.93
CA TYR A 83 -10.99 19.38 1.76
C TYR A 83 -12.39 18.95 1.33
N SER A 84 -12.76 17.70 1.53
CA SER A 84 -14.07 17.17 1.12
C SER A 84 -15.21 17.47 2.09
N GLN A 85 -14.90 18.04 3.28
CA GLN A 85 -15.86 18.29 4.37
C GLN A 85 -16.57 17.00 4.85
N ASP A 86 -15.99 15.85 4.61
CA ASP A 86 -16.49 14.56 5.09
C ASP A 86 -16.04 14.33 6.55
N ALA A 87 -16.83 14.86 7.48
CA ALA A 87 -16.54 14.76 8.90
C ALA A 87 -16.55 13.30 9.41
N GLN A 88 -17.43 12.45 8.86
CA GLN A 88 -17.51 11.05 9.25
C GLN A 88 -16.28 10.26 8.74
N GLY A 89 -15.91 10.46 7.48
CA GLY A 89 -14.69 9.87 6.92
C GLY A 89 -13.44 10.33 7.65
N ALA A 90 -13.36 11.62 8.00
CA ALA A 90 -12.26 12.19 8.78
C ALA A 90 -12.15 11.55 10.17
N ALA A 91 -13.25 11.43 10.90
CA ALA A 91 -13.28 10.80 12.22
C ALA A 91 -12.81 9.34 12.14
N ARG A 92 -13.36 8.56 11.21
CA ARG A 92 -12.95 7.17 11.00
C ARG A 92 -11.47 7.05 10.64
N TRP A 93 -10.96 7.94 9.80
CA TRP A 93 -9.54 7.97 9.43
C TRP A 93 -8.65 8.27 10.63
N LEU A 94 -9.03 9.23 11.49
CA LEU A 94 -8.32 9.56 12.73
C LEU A 94 -8.28 8.38 13.69
N ASP A 95 -9.41 7.69 13.88
CA ASP A 95 -9.50 6.50 14.74
C ASP A 95 -8.57 5.39 14.25
N LEU A 96 -8.62 5.06 12.96
CA LEU A 96 -7.76 4.03 12.37
C LEU A 96 -6.27 4.43 12.45
N THR A 97 -5.95 5.70 12.25
CA THR A 97 -4.59 6.20 12.40
C THR A 97 -4.11 6.08 13.84
N ALA A 98 -4.93 6.45 14.81
CA ALA A 98 -4.60 6.30 16.23
C ALA A 98 -4.40 4.84 16.67
N ILE A 99 -5.22 3.92 16.13
CA ILE A 99 -5.06 2.48 16.37
C ILE A 99 -3.74 2.00 15.75
N ARG A 100 -3.47 2.38 14.49
CA ARG A 100 -2.24 2.03 13.80
C ARG A 100 -0.98 2.47 14.55
N ASP A 101 -0.97 3.69 15.05
CA ASP A 101 0.19 4.26 15.73
C ASP A 101 0.41 3.66 17.14
N LYS A 102 -0.67 3.27 17.82
CA LYS A 102 -0.59 2.69 19.18
C LYS A 102 -0.49 1.18 19.21
N GLN A 103 -1.16 0.48 18.31
CA GLN A 103 -1.37 -0.97 18.35
C GLN A 103 -0.82 -1.71 17.12
N GLY A 104 -0.33 -0.97 16.12
CA GLY A 104 0.22 -1.51 14.89
C GLY A 104 -0.78 -1.63 13.75
N LEU A 105 -0.24 -1.96 12.59
CA LEU A 105 -0.98 -2.02 11.33
C LEU A 105 -2.05 -3.13 11.34
N THR A 106 -1.72 -4.28 11.88
CA THR A 106 -2.65 -5.42 11.96
C THR A 106 -3.91 -5.05 12.73
N ALA A 107 -3.79 -4.36 13.87
CA ALA A 107 -4.93 -3.90 14.66
C ALA A 107 -5.80 -2.90 13.88
N ALA A 108 -5.19 -1.96 13.17
CA ALA A 108 -5.90 -0.99 12.33
C ALA A 108 -6.63 -1.68 11.17
N TRP A 109 -6.00 -2.67 10.53
CA TRP A 109 -6.66 -3.47 9.50
C TRP A 109 -7.91 -4.18 10.04
N LEU A 110 -7.79 -4.85 11.18
CA LEU A 110 -8.92 -5.53 11.82
C LEU A 110 -10.04 -4.56 12.19
N ALA A 111 -9.71 -3.38 12.75
CA ALA A 111 -10.65 -2.33 13.09
C ALA A 111 -11.33 -1.70 11.86
N SER A 112 -10.67 -1.70 10.71
CA SER A 112 -11.25 -1.19 9.45
C SER A 112 -12.44 -2.01 8.97
N GLY A 113 -12.56 -3.27 9.39
CA GLY A 113 -13.60 -4.20 8.97
C GLY A 113 -13.39 -4.76 7.56
N THR A 114 -12.29 -4.42 6.87
CA THR A 114 -12.04 -4.93 5.53
C THR A 114 -11.48 -6.35 5.55
N GLN A 115 -11.81 -7.11 4.51
CA GLN A 115 -11.27 -8.46 4.32
C GLN A 115 -9.86 -8.46 3.74
N TRP A 116 -9.49 -7.41 2.99
CA TRP A 116 -8.28 -7.38 2.19
C TRP A 116 -7.27 -6.38 2.71
N VAL A 117 -6.00 -6.78 2.73
CA VAL A 117 -4.87 -5.90 3.04
C VAL A 117 -3.80 -6.04 1.97
N LEU A 118 -3.28 -4.89 1.52
CA LEU A 118 -2.03 -4.77 0.78
C LEU A 118 -1.01 -4.11 1.70
N CYS A 119 0.02 -4.83 2.09
CA CYS A 119 0.99 -4.37 3.06
C CYS A 119 2.42 -4.37 2.50
N GLY A 120 3.12 -3.25 2.66
CA GLY A 120 4.54 -3.07 2.36
C GLY A 120 5.46 -3.13 3.58
N THR A 121 4.92 -3.46 4.75
CA THR A 121 5.66 -3.57 6.01
C THR A 121 5.85 -5.04 6.37
N MET A 122 6.97 -5.63 5.91
CA MET A 122 7.22 -7.07 6.05
C MET A 122 7.30 -7.55 7.51
N SER A 123 7.64 -6.68 8.46
CA SER A 123 7.61 -7.00 9.90
C SER A 123 6.20 -7.31 10.43
N GLU A 124 5.15 -6.83 9.77
CA GLU A 124 3.76 -7.12 10.14
C GLU A 124 3.23 -8.44 9.56
N ARG A 125 3.99 -9.07 8.68
CA ARG A 125 3.53 -10.28 7.97
C ARG A 125 3.10 -11.38 8.92
N GLN A 126 3.90 -11.68 9.93
CA GLN A 126 3.59 -12.74 10.89
C GLN A 126 2.32 -12.44 11.68
N ASN A 127 2.10 -11.19 12.09
CA ASN A 127 0.90 -10.78 12.79
C ASN A 127 -0.34 -10.92 11.91
N ILE A 128 -0.22 -10.56 10.63
CA ILE A 128 -1.31 -10.67 9.65
C ILE A 128 -1.62 -12.14 9.33
N GLU A 129 -0.60 -13.01 9.22
CA GLU A 129 -0.79 -14.45 9.00
C GLU A 129 -1.56 -15.15 10.14
N GLN A 130 -1.49 -14.63 11.35
CA GLN A 130 -2.31 -15.11 12.48
C GLN A 130 -3.80 -14.74 12.34
N GLN A 131 -4.13 -13.72 11.57
CA GLN A 131 -5.48 -13.20 11.40
C GLN A 131 -6.11 -13.53 10.04
N GLY A 132 -5.31 -14.06 9.12
CA GLY A 132 -5.75 -14.34 7.77
C GLY A 132 -4.76 -15.17 6.98
N THR A 133 -5.01 -15.28 5.68
CA THR A 133 -4.17 -16.04 4.76
C THR A 133 -3.45 -15.09 3.81
N VAL A 134 -2.13 -15.20 3.72
CA VAL A 134 -1.34 -14.52 2.69
C VAL A 134 -1.52 -15.26 1.38
N LEU A 135 -2.03 -14.58 0.37
CA LEU A 135 -2.36 -15.14 -0.94
C LEU A 135 -1.30 -14.83 -2.00
N TRP A 136 -0.50 -13.81 -1.76
CA TRP A 136 0.60 -13.41 -2.63
C TRP A 136 1.63 -12.61 -1.87
N SER A 137 2.91 -12.74 -2.22
CA SER A 137 3.99 -11.88 -1.70
C SER A 137 5.19 -11.84 -2.64
N ASN A 138 5.94 -10.73 -2.56
CA ASN A 138 7.33 -10.64 -3.02
C ASN A 138 8.23 -10.15 -1.87
N ASP A 139 9.44 -9.64 -2.20
CA ASP A 139 10.41 -9.22 -1.19
C ASP A 139 9.95 -8.05 -0.31
N ARG A 140 8.94 -7.28 -0.75
CA ARG A 140 8.54 -6.01 -0.12
C ARG A 140 7.06 -5.88 0.16
N TRP A 141 6.22 -6.64 -0.52
CA TRP A 141 4.78 -6.50 -0.47
C TRP A 141 4.11 -7.84 -0.31
N PHE A 142 2.98 -7.85 0.36
CA PHE A 142 2.12 -9.02 0.38
C PHE A 142 0.65 -8.62 0.38
N ILE A 143 -0.18 -9.54 -0.10
CA ILE A 143 -1.64 -9.43 -0.10
C ILE A 143 -2.16 -10.54 0.79
N ALA A 144 -2.97 -10.16 1.77
CA ALA A 144 -3.63 -11.13 2.62
C ALA A 144 -5.15 -10.91 2.63
N ARG A 145 -5.86 -11.98 2.90
CA ARG A 145 -7.31 -11.97 3.12
C ARG A 145 -7.58 -12.44 4.54
N ARG A 146 -8.41 -11.70 5.26
CA ARG A 146 -8.87 -12.07 6.60
C ARG A 146 -9.58 -13.42 6.53
N GLY A 147 -9.26 -14.32 7.46
CA GLY A 147 -10.02 -15.56 7.66
C GLY A 147 -11.48 -15.19 7.93
N ILE A 148 -12.40 -15.84 7.25
CA ILE A 148 -13.80 -15.82 7.66
C ILE A 148 -13.79 -16.59 8.98
N ALA A 149 -14.00 -15.89 10.13
CA ALA A 149 -14.33 -16.59 11.36
C ALA A 149 -15.45 -17.55 10.99
N ALA A 150 -15.25 -18.85 11.24
CA ALA A 150 -16.31 -19.82 11.01
C ALA A 150 -17.52 -19.29 11.80
N GLU A 151 -18.51 -18.74 11.06
CA GLU A 151 -19.79 -18.46 11.67
C GLU A 151 -20.22 -19.79 12.29
N HIS A 152 -20.33 -19.80 13.62
CA HIS A 152 -20.97 -20.89 14.30
C HIS A 152 -22.38 -21.00 13.72
N VAL A 153 -22.53 -21.88 12.75
CA VAL A 153 -23.84 -22.39 12.34
C VAL A 153 -24.35 -23.17 13.54
N THR A 154 -25.04 -22.44 14.42
CA THR A 154 -25.92 -23.02 15.43
C THR A 154 -27.10 -23.61 14.67
N GLN A 155 -27.07 -24.94 14.47
CA GLN A 155 -28.24 -25.70 14.05
C GLN A 155 -29.24 -25.78 15.20
#